data_d4997ae5ac90ef53008fa57a2323ee92
#
_entry.id   d4997ae5ac90ef53008fa57a2323ee92
#
_cell.length_a   1.000
_cell.length_b   1.000
_cell.length_c   1.000
_cell.angle_alpha   90.00
_cell.angle_beta   90.00
_cell.angle_gamma   90.00
#
_symmetry.space_group_name_H-M   'P 1'
#
loop_
_entity.id
_entity.type
_entity.pdbx_description
1 polymer ?
#
loop_
_entity_poly.entity_id
_entity_poly.type
_entity_poly.pdbx_seq_one_letter_code
_entity_poly.pdbx_strand_id
1 'polypeptide(L)'
;MKKKFLTFLLALCLVMALVPMTAFAEETPSFGGGTGTQEDPWLITSQEDLIALAEFLNSGNAETFDTENAGVGNCHGYYFKQTADIDLTGVTWEPIGYSGSYYFAGNYDGGGHSITNAVSTGKVDPDGFATAGIFGWVAFGSVENLHVKNANFVATGQNNYSYVGGIAGVCYGSSIKNCSVENSSLESRRNNNNNCAGSIVGYSTGGTFEKCAAENNQIRTMAYGGGFVGEVDDDPDYGVGNSTFTNCYTANCSISSKTDDVQGVSLVGGFAGEMTDSRLTIQNSYVYQTTLSTEGTAVPGIKATGVFAGHLWGNSTIDDRNCYYGACGTTENAGKASEKTEEDFKNGTVAELLGEAFAQAGDYPKFNGPADYSSVDAAIAKANALNKDEYKDFSAVETAINSVVRGKSLAEQAKVDTMAKAIEDAIAALQYKDAD
;
A
#
# COMPACT_ATOMS: atom_id res chain seq x y z
N MET A 1 51.67 -49.15 -11.99
CA MET A 1 50.99 -47.87 -12.33
C MET A 1 49.66 -47.69 -11.64
N LYS A 2 48.78 -48.65 -11.54
CA LYS A 2 47.45 -48.51 -10.91
C LYS A 2 47.46 -48.13 -9.42
N LYS A 3 48.39 -48.58 -8.60
CA LYS A 3 48.49 -48.23 -7.17
C LYS A 3 48.90 -46.78 -6.90
N LYS A 4 49.77 -46.21 -7.75
CA LYS A 4 50.21 -44.81 -7.61
C LYS A 4 49.10 -43.81 -8.04
N PHE A 5 48.24 -44.20 -8.97
CA PHE A 5 47.14 -43.38 -9.41
C PHE A 5 46.00 -43.30 -8.35
N LEU A 6 45.75 -44.44 -7.66
CA LEU A 6 44.78 -44.51 -6.58
C LEU A 6 45.21 -43.66 -5.36
N THR A 7 46.50 -43.66 -5.03
CA THR A 7 47.05 -42.86 -3.92
C THR A 7 47.00 -41.36 -4.25
N PHE A 8 47.23 -40.99 -5.51
CA PHE A 8 47.12 -39.60 -5.95
C PHE A 8 45.68 -39.10 -5.95
N LEU A 9 44.74 -39.96 -6.35
CA LEU A 9 43.30 -39.63 -6.31
C LEU A 9 42.79 -39.49 -4.87
N LEU A 10 43.23 -40.37 -3.95
CA LEU A 10 42.88 -40.25 -2.52
C LEU A 10 43.49 -39.02 -1.86
N ALA A 11 44.74 -38.66 -2.22
CA ALA A 11 45.36 -37.42 -1.73
C ALA A 11 44.66 -36.16 -2.28
N LEU A 12 44.22 -36.17 -3.53
CA LEU A 12 43.45 -35.07 -4.13
C LEU A 12 42.07 -34.89 -3.49
N CYS A 13 41.38 -36.01 -3.18
CA CYS A 13 40.12 -35.96 -2.44
C CYS A 13 40.31 -35.47 -0.98
N LEU A 14 41.46 -35.82 -0.35
CA LEU A 14 41.75 -35.35 1.01
C LEU A 14 42.14 -33.86 1.05
N VAL A 15 42.79 -33.36 0.02
CA VAL A 15 43.12 -31.93 -0.10
C VAL A 15 41.88 -31.09 -0.42
N MET A 16 40.95 -31.63 -1.22
CA MET A 16 39.64 -30.95 -1.43
C MET A 16 38.75 -31.00 -0.20
N ALA A 17 38.90 -31.98 0.71
CA ALA A 17 38.20 -32.02 1.99
C ALA A 17 38.84 -31.11 3.06
N LEU A 18 40.05 -30.58 2.83
CA LEU A 18 40.78 -29.67 3.72
C LEU A 18 40.80 -28.22 3.22
N VAL A 19 40.29 -27.94 2.02
CA VAL A 19 39.88 -26.59 1.66
C VAL A 19 38.70 -26.30 2.57
N PRO A 20 38.78 -25.34 3.50
CA PRO A 20 37.53 -24.88 4.13
C PRO A 20 36.65 -24.52 2.94
N MET A 21 35.54 -25.23 2.79
CA MET A 21 34.37 -24.59 2.16
C MET A 21 34.17 -23.37 3.05
N THR A 22 34.79 -22.25 2.70
CA THR A 22 34.14 -21.01 2.91
C THR A 22 32.85 -21.19 2.13
N ALA A 23 31.82 -21.69 2.81
CA ALA A 23 30.46 -21.37 2.42
C ALA A 23 30.58 -19.89 2.09
N PHE A 24 30.35 -19.51 0.86
CA PHE A 24 29.90 -18.18 0.57
C PHE A 24 28.63 -18.13 1.40
N ALA A 25 28.75 -17.72 2.67
CA ALA A 25 27.65 -17.19 3.40
C ALA A 25 27.22 -16.04 2.50
N GLU A 26 26.13 -16.20 1.76
CA GLU A 26 25.43 -15.06 1.22
C GLU A 26 25.39 -14.10 2.39
N GLU A 27 26.02 -12.93 2.24
CA GLU A 27 25.98 -11.91 3.27
C GLU A 27 24.53 -11.50 3.36
N THR A 28 23.82 -12.12 4.31
CA THR A 28 22.47 -11.65 4.67
C THR A 28 22.62 -10.20 5.10
N PRO A 29 21.84 -9.28 4.54
CA PRO A 29 21.95 -7.88 4.89
C PRO A 29 21.89 -7.70 6.41
N SER A 30 22.72 -6.82 6.92
CA SER A 30 22.65 -6.40 8.32
C SER A 30 21.49 -5.41 8.46
N PHE A 31 20.29 -5.93 8.71
CA PHE A 31 19.12 -5.11 9.08
C PHE A 31 19.25 -4.63 10.53
N GLY A 32 18.28 -3.85 11.00
CA GLY A 32 18.24 -3.32 12.38
C GLY A 32 18.19 -4.40 13.47
N GLY A 33 18.18 -5.68 13.12
CA GLY A 33 18.18 -6.84 14.01
C GLY A 33 17.27 -7.95 13.54
N GLY A 34 17.15 -9.01 14.35
CA GLY A 34 16.35 -10.20 14.05
C GLY A 34 17.07 -11.26 13.23
N THR A 35 16.39 -12.38 12.99
CA THR A 35 16.91 -13.53 12.25
C THR A 35 16.07 -13.89 11.03
N GLY A 36 15.00 -13.13 10.75
CA GLY A 36 14.10 -13.32 9.63
C GLY A 36 13.06 -14.42 9.83
N THR A 37 12.95 -14.99 11.02
CA THR A 37 11.88 -15.95 11.35
C THR A 37 10.59 -15.22 11.77
N GLN A 38 9.48 -15.94 11.86
CA GLN A 38 8.22 -15.35 12.29
C GLN A 38 8.28 -14.84 13.74
N GLU A 39 9.01 -15.56 14.62
CA GLU A 39 9.19 -15.22 16.02
C GLU A 39 10.21 -14.11 16.24
N ASP A 40 11.15 -13.95 15.31
CA ASP A 40 12.24 -12.97 15.35
C ASP A 40 12.49 -12.38 13.96
N PRO A 41 11.55 -11.54 13.45
CA PRO A 41 11.63 -10.98 12.10
C PRO A 41 12.82 -10.03 11.94
N TRP A 42 13.36 -9.91 10.75
CA TRP A 42 14.31 -8.86 10.43
C TRP A 42 13.67 -7.48 10.62
N LEU A 43 14.36 -6.61 11.34
CA LEU A 43 13.84 -5.30 11.71
C LEU A 43 14.25 -4.26 10.67
N ILE A 44 13.28 -3.56 10.14
CA ILE A 44 13.45 -2.39 9.28
C ILE A 44 13.23 -1.16 10.15
N THR A 45 14.33 -0.59 10.63
CA THR A 45 14.33 0.48 11.64
C THR A 45 14.60 1.85 11.04
N SER A 46 15.11 1.88 9.80
CA SER A 46 15.60 3.08 9.15
C SER A 46 15.42 3.04 7.63
N GLN A 47 15.71 4.16 7.01
CA GLN A 47 15.77 4.30 5.55
C GLN A 47 16.83 3.36 4.95
N GLU A 48 17.98 3.23 5.62
CA GLU A 48 19.09 2.38 5.19
C GLU A 48 18.70 0.90 5.19
N ASP A 49 17.97 0.43 6.21
CA ASP A 49 17.49 -0.95 6.26
C ASP A 49 16.51 -1.24 5.13
N LEU A 50 15.62 -0.29 4.81
CA LEU A 50 14.66 -0.45 3.73
C LEU A 50 15.36 -0.46 2.36
N ILE A 51 16.38 0.37 2.16
CA ILE A 51 17.23 0.37 0.96
C ILE A 51 17.98 -0.96 0.85
N ALA A 52 18.56 -1.45 1.95
CA ALA A 52 19.27 -2.72 1.99
C ALA A 52 18.36 -3.90 1.60
N LEU A 53 17.09 -3.89 1.99
CA LEU A 53 16.12 -4.89 1.55
C LEU A 53 15.88 -4.84 0.04
N ALA A 54 15.74 -3.64 -0.53
CA ALA A 54 15.57 -3.48 -1.97
C ALA A 54 16.82 -3.94 -2.73
N GLU A 55 18.01 -3.57 -2.28
CA GLU A 55 19.28 -3.98 -2.87
C GLU A 55 19.48 -5.50 -2.79
N PHE A 56 19.21 -6.10 -1.63
CA PHE A 56 19.32 -7.55 -1.42
C PHE A 56 18.48 -8.32 -2.44
N LEU A 57 17.20 -7.97 -2.58
CA LEU A 57 16.32 -8.66 -3.49
C LEU A 57 16.61 -8.34 -4.97
N ASN A 58 17.04 -7.12 -5.27
CA ASN A 58 17.29 -6.67 -6.64
C ASN A 58 18.69 -7.03 -7.18
N SER A 59 19.62 -7.54 -6.34
CA SER A 59 21.02 -7.77 -6.70
C SER A 59 21.30 -9.03 -7.52
N GLY A 60 20.28 -9.82 -7.85
CA GLY A 60 20.44 -10.98 -8.73
C GLY A 60 20.60 -12.31 -8.01
N ASN A 61 20.43 -12.37 -6.70
CA ASN A 61 20.30 -13.61 -5.95
C ASN A 61 18.90 -14.23 -6.07
N ALA A 62 18.02 -13.62 -6.88
CA ALA A 62 16.69 -14.12 -7.13
C ALA A 62 16.74 -15.42 -7.94
N GLU A 63 16.08 -16.44 -7.46
CA GLU A 63 15.87 -17.67 -8.21
C GLU A 63 14.71 -17.47 -9.22
N THR A 64 14.71 -18.26 -10.29
CA THR A 64 13.66 -18.22 -11.31
C THR A 64 12.30 -18.48 -10.70
N PHE A 65 11.26 -17.90 -11.31
CA PHE A 65 9.87 -18.08 -10.94
C PHE A 65 9.52 -19.58 -10.93
N ASP A 66 9.48 -20.16 -9.75
CA ASP A 66 9.08 -21.54 -9.50
C ASP A 66 8.09 -21.56 -8.35
N THR A 67 6.86 -21.96 -8.65
CA THR A 67 5.75 -21.99 -7.69
C THR A 67 5.96 -23.01 -6.58
N GLU A 68 6.87 -24.00 -6.77
CA GLU A 68 7.13 -25.05 -5.80
C GLU A 68 8.39 -24.79 -4.96
N ASN A 69 9.30 -23.91 -5.42
CA ASN A 69 10.58 -23.65 -4.79
C ASN A 69 11.00 -22.17 -4.89
N ALA A 70 10.11 -21.24 -4.54
CA ALA A 70 10.53 -19.84 -4.40
C ALA A 70 11.69 -19.80 -3.38
N GLY A 71 12.91 -19.55 -3.87
CA GLY A 71 14.11 -19.68 -3.07
C GLY A 71 14.36 -18.52 -2.14
N VAL A 72 15.44 -18.60 -1.39
CA VAL A 72 15.92 -17.58 -0.43
C VAL A 72 16.07 -16.21 -1.10
N GLY A 73 16.42 -16.17 -2.39
CA GLY A 73 16.62 -14.95 -3.16
C GLY A 73 15.38 -14.07 -3.32
N ASN A 74 14.18 -14.64 -3.24
CA ASN A 74 12.91 -13.91 -3.29
C ASN A 74 12.30 -13.67 -1.90
N CYS A 75 13.06 -13.88 -0.85
CA CYS A 75 12.65 -13.74 0.55
C CYS A 75 11.54 -14.71 0.99
N HIS A 76 11.27 -15.80 0.26
CA HIS A 76 10.26 -16.77 0.62
C HIS A 76 10.50 -17.37 2.01
N GLY A 77 9.48 -17.33 2.87
CA GLY A 77 9.56 -17.81 4.25
C GLY A 77 10.24 -16.87 5.23
N TYR A 78 10.75 -15.72 4.79
CA TYR A 78 11.30 -14.69 5.66
C TYR A 78 10.25 -13.67 6.09
N TYR A 79 10.48 -13.12 7.28
CA TYR A 79 9.63 -12.13 7.92
C TYR A 79 10.43 -10.86 8.18
N PHE A 80 9.79 -9.73 7.85
CA PHE A 80 10.33 -8.38 8.02
C PHE A 80 9.34 -7.55 8.84
N LYS A 81 9.85 -6.74 9.75
CA LYS A 81 9.01 -5.85 10.56
C LYS A 81 9.57 -4.44 10.60
N GLN A 82 8.79 -3.49 10.10
CA GLN A 82 9.09 -2.08 10.26
C GLN A 82 8.79 -1.65 11.70
N THR A 83 9.69 -0.88 12.32
CA THR A 83 9.59 -0.48 13.74
C THR A 83 9.60 1.03 13.94
N ALA A 84 9.67 1.80 12.86
CA ALA A 84 9.63 3.26 12.88
C ALA A 84 9.04 3.80 11.57
N ASP A 85 8.56 5.03 11.58
CA ASP A 85 8.23 5.76 10.36
C ASP A 85 9.51 6.04 9.57
N ILE A 86 9.46 5.86 8.24
CA ILE A 86 10.59 6.02 7.34
C ILE A 86 10.29 7.16 6.36
N ASP A 87 11.15 8.18 6.36
CA ASP A 87 11.10 9.29 5.42
C ASP A 87 12.13 9.07 4.30
N LEU A 88 11.67 8.98 3.05
CA LEU A 88 12.50 8.81 1.86
C LEU A 88 12.79 10.15 1.14
N THR A 89 12.66 11.28 1.83
CA THR A 89 13.00 12.58 1.25
C THR A 89 14.43 12.63 0.73
N GLY A 90 14.59 12.94 -0.54
CA GLY A 90 15.92 13.03 -1.21
C GLY A 90 16.46 11.71 -1.71
N VAL A 91 15.75 10.59 -1.50
CA VAL A 91 16.10 9.27 -2.04
C VAL A 91 15.39 9.05 -3.37
N THR A 92 16.12 8.59 -4.38
CA THR A 92 15.52 7.99 -5.57
C THR A 92 15.22 6.55 -5.22
N TRP A 93 13.95 6.23 -5.00
CA TRP A 93 13.52 4.92 -4.55
C TRP A 93 13.53 3.89 -5.69
N GLU A 94 14.20 2.77 -5.49
CA GLU A 94 14.05 1.58 -6.33
C GLU A 94 13.07 0.61 -5.67
N PRO A 95 12.05 0.11 -6.38
CA PRO A 95 11.08 -0.81 -5.80
C PRO A 95 11.71 -2.10 -5.27
N ILE A 96 11.22 -2.62 -4.15
CA ILE A 96 11.60 -3.94 -3.63
C ILE A 96 11.02 -5.00 -4.59
N GLY A 97 11.89 -5.74 -5.30
CA GLY A 97 11.49 -6.61 -6.41
C GLY A 97 10.91 -5.81 -7.59
N TYR A 98 11.17 -6.20 -8.82
CA TYR A 98 10.73 -5.37 -9.96
C TYR A 98 10.29 -6.17 -11.18
N SER A 99 10.28 -7.50 -11.09
CA SER A 99 9.90 -8.36 -12.22
C SER A 99 9.42 -9.73 -11.76
N GLY A 100 8.92 -10.54 -12.68
CA GLY A 100 8.58 -11.93 -12.43
C GLY A 100 9.76 -12.83 -12.02
N SER A 101 11.01 -12.38 -12.17
CA SER A 101 12.20 -13.08 -11.67
C SER A 101 12.69 -12.52 -10.34
N TYR A 102 12.50 -11.23 -10.12
CA TYR A 102 12.89 -10.48 -8.92
C TYR A 102 11.64 -9.98 -8.23
N TYR A 103 10.95 -10.85 -7.50
CA TYR A 103 9.70 -10.54 -6.79
C TYR A 103 9.84 -10.77 -5.30
N PHE A 104 9.08 -10.05 -4.52
CA PHE A 104 9.02 -10.24 -3.07
C PHE A 104 8.02 -11.35 -2.73
N ALA A 105 8.51 -12.45 -2.15
CA ALA A 105 7.72 -13.59 -1.67
C ALA A 105 7.72 -13.74 -0.14
N GLY A 106 8.27 -12.76 0.57
CA GLY A 106 8.34 -12.73 2.03
C GLY A 106 7.08 -12.21 2.69
N ASN A 107 7.17 -12.01 3.99
CA ASN A 107 6.13 -11.43 4.83
C ASN A 107 6.63 -10.10 5.39
N TYR A 108 6.02 -8.99 4.99
CA TYR A 108 6.38 -7.65 5.46
C TYR A 108 5.29 -7.07 6.35
N ASP A 109 5.60 -6.89 7.63
CA ASP A 109 4.74 -6.19 8.59
C ASP A 109 5.23 -4.74 8.76
N GLY A 110 4.49 -3.78 8.23
CA GLY A 110 4.76 -2.35 8.40
C GLY A 110 4.60 -1.86 9.84
N GLY A 111 4.11 -2.70 10.77
CA GLY A 111 3.98 -2.36 12.19
C GLY A 111 3.02 -1.20 12.50
N GLY A 112 2.20 -0.79 11.54
CA GLY A 112 1.38 0.42 11.61
C GLY A 112 2.16 1.72 11.36
N HIS A 113 3.41 1.61 10.91
CA HIS A 113 4.26 2.75 10.55
C HIS A 113 4.07 3.19 9.10
N SER A 114 4.55 4.39 8.81
CA SER A 114 4.47 4.97 7.47
C SER A 114 5.81 4.96 6.74
N ILE A 115 5.74 4.87 5.39
CA ILE A 115 6.80 5.25 4.48
C ILE A 115 6.33 6.52 3.76
N THR A 116 7.13 7.59 3.83
CA THR A 116 6.73 8.92 3.35
C THR A 116 7.69 9.46 2.29
N ASN A 117 7.16 10.32 1.40
CA ASN A 117 7.94 11.10 0.43
C ASN A 117 8.78 10.26 -0.55
N ALA A 118 8.38 9.02 -0.78
CA ALA A 118 9.05 8.15 -1.74
C ALA A 118 8.90 8.68 -3.16
N VAL A 119 10.01 8.80 -3.90
CA VAL A 119 10.02 9.22 -5.30
C VAL A 119 10.69 8.13 -6.13
N SER A 120 9.97 7.57 -7.11
CA SER A 120 10.47 6.54 -8.01
C SER A 120 10.11 6.84 -9.46
N THR A 121 11.06 6.57 -10.37
CA THR A 121 10.80 6.55 -11.81
C THR A 121 10.50 5.13 -12.33
N GLY A 122 10.33 4.19 -11.40
CA GLY A 122 10.15 2.78 -11.68
C GLY A 122 11.44 2.07 -12.05
N LYS A 123 11.40 0.75 -11.99
CA LYS A 123 12.46 -0.13 -12.46
C LYS A 123 11.98 -0.86 -13.70
N VAL A 124 12.83 -0.90 -14.72
CA VAL A 124 12.55 -1.61 -15.97
C VAL A 124 13.34 -2.92 -15.96
N ASP A 125 12.65 -4.03 -16.19
CA ASP A 125 13.27 -5.33 -16.30
C ASP A 125 13.88 -5.59 -17.70
N PRO A 126 14.64 -6.69 -17.89
CA PRO A 126 15.23 -7.02 -19.18
C PRO A 126 14.22 -7.20 -20.32
N ASP A 127 12.99 -7.55 -20.03
CA ASP A 127 11.91 -7.73 -21.01
C ASP A 127 11.18 -6.42 -21.32
N GLY A 128 11.53 -5.34 -20.61
CA GLY A 128 11.00 -3.99 -20.82
C GLY A 128 9.71 -3.68 -20.05
N PHE A 129 9.37 -4.50 -19.06
CA PHE A 129 8.30 -4.20 -18.10
C PHE A 129 8.80 -3.15 -17.10
N ALA A 130 7.98 -2.17 -16.78
CA ALA A 130 8.29 -1.17 -15.78
C ALA A 130 7.35 -1.29 -14.59
N THR A 131 7.89 -1.32 -13.38
CA THR A 131 7.09 -1.33 -12.15
C THR A 131 7.52 -0.22 -11.21
N ALA A 132 6.55 0.37 -10.51
CA ALA A 132 6.80 1.35 -9.46
C ALA A 132 5.83 1.15 -8.29
N GLY A 133 6.33 1.36 -7.08
CA GLY A 133 5.65 1.18 -5.80
C GLY A 133 6.68 1.15 -4.68
N ILE A 134 6.27 0.92 -3.45
CA ILE A 134 7.23 0.47 -2.42
C ILE A 134 7.79 -0.88 -2.83
N PHE A 135 6.90 -1.79 -3.26
CA PHE A 135 7.25 -3.04 -3.92
C PHE A 135 6.99 -2.91 -5.43
N GLY A 136 7.86 -3.44 -6.25
CA GLY A 136 7.60 -3.59 -7.68
C GLY A 136 6.69 -4.79 -7.94
N TRP A 137 7.07 -5.98 -7.45
CA TRP A 137 6.28 -7.21 -7.50
C TRP A 137 6.20 -7.85 -6.12
N VAL A 138 4.98 -8.17 -5.70
CA VAL A 138 4.71 -9.07 -4.58
C VAL A 138 4.03 -10.30 -5.14
N ALA A 139 4.70 -11.46 -5.05
CA ALA A 139 4.18 -12.72 -5.54
C ALA A 139 4.29 -13.80 -4.46
N PHE A 140 3.17 -14.45 -4.13
CA PHE A 140 3.08 -15.49 -3.09
C PHE A 140 3.55 -15.05 -1.70
N GLY A 141 3.58 -13.74 -1.44
CA GLY A 141 3.99 -13.12 -0.18
C GLY A 141 2.87 -12.36 0.50
N SER A 142 3.24 -11.59 1.53
CA SER A 142 2.29 -10.71 2.22
C SER A 142 2.90 -9.36 2.57
N VAL A 143 2.05 -8.32 2.52
CA VAL A 143 2.35 -6.98 3.03
C VAL A 143 1.20 -6.57 3.94
N GLU A 144 1.51 -6.24 5.19
CA GLU A 144 0.47 -5.83 6.12
C GLU A 144 0.90 -4.61 6.96
N ASN A 145 -0.09 -3.89 7.48
CA ASN A 145 0.07 -2.76 8.40
C ASN A 145 1.02 -1.66 7.88
N LEU A 146 1.05 -1.42 6.56
CA LEU A 146 1.92 -0.43 5.92
C LEU A 146 1.11 0.78 5.43
N HIS A 147 1.58 1.99 5.78
CA HIS A 147 0.98 3.25 5.34
C HIS A 147 1.94 4.03 4.43
N VAL A 148 1.55 4.27 3.18
CA VAL A 148 2.36 5.04 2.21
C VAL A 148 1.75 6.43 2.06
N LYS A 149 2.56 7.48 2.25
CA LYS A 149 2.08 8.86 2.19
C LYS A 149 2.99 9.74 1.33
N ASN A 150 2.36 10.66 0.59
CA ASN A 150 3.07 11.65 -0.23
C ASN A 150 4.04 11.02 -1.24
N ALA A 151 3.75 9.83 -1.76
CA ALA A 151 4.58 9.18 -2.76
C ALA A 151 4.39 9.82 -4.13
N ASN A 152 5.45 9.82 -4.93
CA ASN A 152 5.42 10.23 -6.33
C ASN A 152 6.06 9.12 -7.18
N PHE A 153 5.23 8.24 -7.72
CA PHE A 153 5.69 7.10 -8.51
C PHE A 153 5.32 7.27 -9.97
N VAL A 154 6.31 7.13 -10.83
CA VAL A 154 6.15 7.17 -12.28
C VAL A 154 6.82 5.95 -12.86
N ALA A 155 6.11 5.15 -13.66
CA ALA A 155 6.73 4.07 -14.42
C ALA A 155 6.57 4.32 -15.90
N THR A 156 7.64 4.09 -16.67
CA THR A 156 7.65 4.22 -18.12
C THR A 156 8.20 2.93 -18.73
N GLY A 157 7.32 2.06 -19.16
CA GLY A 157 7.69 0.81 -19.83
C GLY A 157 8.35 1.06 -21.19
N GLN A 158 9.31 0.22 -21.56
CA GLN A 158 10.02 0.34 -22.83
C GLN A 158 9.33 -0.48 -23.95
N ASN A 159 8.75 -1.62 -23.62
CA ASN A 159 8.14 -2.50 -24.61
C ASN A 159 6.61 -2.56 -24.50
N ASN A 160 6.02 -3.08 -23.42
CA ASN A 160 4.58 -3.30 -23.43
C ASN A 160 3.87 -3.00 -22.11
N TYR A 161 4.53 -3.06 -20.97
CA TYR A 161 3.84 -3.03 -19.70
C TYR A 161 4.41 -1.97 -18.76
N SER A 162 3.54 -1.31 -18.05
CA SER A 162 3.89 -0.35 -17.02
C SER A 162 2.87 -0.42 -15.88
N TYR A 163 3.28 -0.88 -14.72
CA TYR A 163 2.43 -1.10 -13.57
C TYR A 163 2.85 -0.21 -12.40
N VAL A 164 1.91 0.58 -11.89
CA VAL A 164 2.15 1.52 -10.80
C VAL A 164 1.13 1.35 -9.69
N GLY A 165 1.62 1.11 -8.47
CA GLY A 165 0.80 1.12 -7.26
C GLY A 165 1.54 1.76 -6.11
N GLY A 166 0.83 2.27 -5.12
CA GLY A 166 1.48 2.85 -3.95
C GLY A 166 2.14 1.80 -3.06
N ILE A 167 1.48 0.65 -2.89
CA ILE A 167 2.07 -0.50 -2.19
C ILE A 167 2.89 -1.33 -3.15
N ALA A 168 2.30 -1.82 -4.25
CA ALA A 168 3.00 -2.65 -5.22
C ALA A 168 2.59 -2.34 -6.67
N GLY A 169 3.54 -2.42 -7.61
CA GLY A 169 3.23 -2.40 -9.03
C GLY A 169 2.38 -3.61 -9.42
N VAL A 170 2.76 -4.80 -8.96
CA VAL A 170 2.07 -6.08 -9.23
C VAL A 170 1.83 -6.84 -7.93
N CYS A 171 0.62 -7.38 -7.77
CA CYS A 171 0.22 -8.30 -6.71
C CYS A 171 -0.24 -9.61 -7.33
N TYR A 172 0.54 -10.69 -7.16
CA TYR A 172 0.28 -11.99 -7.76
C TYR A 172 0.14 -13.06 -6.68
N GLY A 173 -1.04 -13.65 -6.52
CA GLY A 173 -1.33 -14.68 -5.52
C GLY A 173 -0.98 -14.31 -4.07
N SER A 174 -1.03 -13.01 -3.75
CA SER A 174 -0.48 -12.44 -2.51
C SER A 174 -1.54 -11.79 -1.64
N SER A 175 -1.16 -11.46 -0.40
CA SER A 175 -2.05 -10.82 0.57
C SER A 175 -1.57 -9.42 0.92
N ILE A 176 -2.45 -8.41 0.81
CA ILE A 176 -2.21 -7.03 1.26
C ILE A 176 -3.30 -6.67 2.28
N LYS A 177 -2.90 -6.44 3.54
CA LYS A 177 -3.83 -6.23 4.65
C LYS A 177 -3.50 -5.00 5.47
N ASN A 178 -4.56 -4.30 5.91
CA ASN A 178 -4.44 -3.12 6.77
C ASN A 178 -3.41 -2.11 6.25
N CYS A 179 -3.45 -1.84 4.93
CA CYS A 179 -2.53 -0.93 4.26
C CYS A 179 -3.28 0.31 3.75
N SER A 180 -2.59 1.45 3.70
CA SER A 180 -3.16 2.65 3.10
C SER A 180 -2.16 3.37 2.17
N VAL A 181 -2.73 4.08 1.19
CA VAL A 181 -1.98 5.01 0.33
C VAL A 181 -2.71 6.34 0.33
N GLU A 182 -2.02 7.40 0.73
CA GLU A 182 -2.58 8.72 0.95
C GLU A 182 -1.78 9.81 0.26
N ASN A 183 -2.47 10.83 -0.28
CA ASN A 183 -1.88 12.07 -0.81
C ASN A 183 -0.77 11.83 -1.85
N SER A 184 -0.89 10.78 -2.65
CA SER A 184 0.15 10.31 -3.55
C SER A 184 -0.19 10.56 -5.02
N SER A 185 0.86 10.70 -5.84
CA SER A 185 0.77 10.83 -7.29
C SER A 185 1.35 9.60 -7.95
N LEU A 186 0.52 8.88 -8.68
CA LEU A 186 0.85 7.59 -9.28
C LEU A 186 0.59 7.65 -10.79
N GLU A 187 1.64 7.45 -11.58
CA GLU A 187 1.54 7.65 -13.03
C GLU A 187 2.18 6.52 -13.83
N SER A 188 1.40 5.87 -14.68
CA SER A 188 1.87 4.89 -15.65
C SER A 188 1.92 5.53 -17.04
N ARG A 189 3.11 5.59 -17.64
CA ARG A 189 3.35 6.26 -18.92
C ARG A 189 3.75 5.27 -19.98
N ARG A 190 2.96 5.15 -21.02
CA ARG A 190 3.30 4.63 -22.35
C ARG A 190 2.09 4.61 -23.27
N ASN A 191 2.32 4.76 -24.59
CA ASN A 191 1.28 4.67 -25.62
C ASN A 191 0.99 3.22 -26.03
N ASN A 192 0.46 2.40 -25.12
CA ASN A 192 -0.09 1.09 -25.46
C ASN A 192 -1.15 0.66 -24.43
N ASN A 193 -1.81 -0.46 -24.69
CA ASN A 193 -2.97 -0.93 -23.93
C ASN A 193 -2.64 -1.62 -22.59
N ASN A 194 -1.39 -1.60 -22.16
CA ASN A 194 -0.94 -2.33 -20.97
C ASN A 194 -0.29 -1.40 -19.93
N ASN A 195 -0.94 -0.27 -19.68
CA ASN A 195 -0.50 0.72 -18.70
C ASN A 195 -1.52 0.79 -17.58
N CYS A 196 -1.16 0.26 -16.42
CA CYS A 196 -2.04 0.16 -15.28
C CYS A 196 -1.55 1.01 -14.12
N ALA A 197 -2.43 1.81 -13.54
CA ALA A 197 -2.14 2.54 -12.33
C ALA A 197 -3.30 2.44 -11.35
N GLY A 198 -3.00 2.10 -10.10
CA GLY A 198 -3.96 2.08 -9.00
C GLY A 198 -3.33 2.60 -7.71
N SER A 199 -4.14 3.07 -6.77
CA SER A 199 -3.57 3.60 -5.52
C SER A 199 -2.85 2.53 -4.73
N ILE A 200 -3.42 1.34 -4.61
CA ILE A 200 -2.82 0.26 -3.83
C ILE A 200 -1.91 -0.58 -4.73
N VAL A 201 -2.45 -1.08 -5.84
CA VAL A 201 -1.67 -1.89 -6.79
C VAL A 201 -1.96 -1.50 -8.23
N GLY A 202 -0.96 -1.63 -9.11
CA GLY A 202 -1.12 -1.43 -10.54
C GLY A 202 -1.87 -2.57 -11.21
N TYR A 203 -1.48 -3.82 -10.94
CA TYR A 203 -2.05 -5.05 -11.49
C TYR A 203 -2.26 -6.09 -10.40
N SER A 204 -3.35 -6.81 -10.43
CA SER A 204 -3.65 -7.86 -9.46
C SER A 204 -4.22 -9.11 -10.11
N THR A 205 -3.60 -10.26 -9.80
CA THR A 205 -4.11 -11.61 -10.08
C THR A 205 -4.10 -12.42 -8.81
N GLY A 206 -5.26 -12.94 -8.37
CA GLY A 206 -5.41 -13.74 -7.15
C GLY A 206 -5.05 -13.03 -5.86
N GLY A 207 -5.03 -11.69 -5.87
CA GLY A 207 -4.72 -10.88 -4.70
C GLY A 207 -5.82 -10.93 -3.64
N THR A 208 -5.44 -10.99 -2.37
CA THR A 208 -6.37 -10.85 -1.24
C THR A 208 -6.11 -9.53 -0.53
N PHE A 209 -7.12 -8.65 -0.56
CA PHE A 209 -7.05 -7.32 0.05
C PHE A 209 -8.05 -7.20 1.20
N GLU A 210 -7.58 -6.83 2.38
CA GLU A 210 -8.42 -6.67 3.55
C GLU A 210 -8.06 -5.39 4.31
N LYS A 211 -9.05 -4.57 4.63
CA LYS A 211 -8.88 -3.29 5.36
C LYS A 211 -7.83 -2.39 4.69
N CYS A 212 -7.96 -2.17 3.38
CA CYS A 212 -7.05 -1.30 2.65
C CYS A 212 -7.76 -0.03 2.16
N ALA A 213 -7.05 1.09 2.24
CA ALA A 213 -7.58 2.42 1.95
C ALA A 213 -6.77 3.18 0.91
N ALA A 214 -7.47 3.83 -0.03
CA ALA A 214 -6.91 4.76 -0.98
C ALA A 214 -7.55 6.15 -0.77
N GLU A 215 -6.77 7.14 -0.32
CA GLU A 215 -7.29 8.47 0.01
C GLU A 215 -6.52 9.59 -0.66
N ASN A 216 -7.23 10.55 -1.24
CA ASN A 216 -6.66 11.80 -1.77
C ASN A 216 -5.55 11.58 -2.82
N ASN A 217 -5.59 10.48 -3.56
CA ASN A 217 -4.55 10.15 -4.52
C ASN A 217 -4.88 10.69 -5.91
N GLN A 218 -3.82 10.96 -6.68
CA GLN A 218 -3.90 11.35 -8.06
C GLN A 218 -3.32 10.23 -8.93
N ILE A 219 -4.18 9.57 -9.70
CA ILE A 219 -3.81 8.47 -10.58
C ILE A 219 -3.89 8.94 -12.03
N ARG A 220 -2.80 8.76 -12.76
CA ARG A 220 -2.71 9.06 -14.20
C ARG A 220 -2.21 7.86 -14.95
N THR A 221 -2.87 7.54 -16.05
CA THR A 221 -2.48 6.43 -16.91
C THR A 221 -2.75 6.75 -18.37
N MET A 222 -2.26 5.88 -19.23
CA MET A 222 -2.58 5.95 -20.67
C MET A 222 -3.54 4.85 -21.09
N ALA A 223 -3.89 3.91 -20.19
CA ALA A 223 -4.89 2.87 -20.44
C ALA A 223 -5.81 2.65 -19.23
N TYR A 224 -5.38 1.91 -18.21
CA TYR A 224 -6.24 1.42 -17.13
C TYR A 224 -5.93 2.13 -15.81
N GLY A 225 -6.86 2.94 -15.33
CA GLY A 225 -6.75 3.67 -14.07
C GLY A 225 -7.80 3.26 -13.06
N GLY A 226 -7.38 2.81 -11.88
CA GLY A 226 -8.29 2.49 -10.79
C GLY A 226 -7.99 3.27 -9.52
N GLY A 227 -9.03 3.64 -8.80
CA GLY A 227 -8.87 4.27 -7.49
C GLY A 227 -8.16 3.38 -6.49
N PHE A 228 -8.27 2.06 -6.65
CA PHE A 228 -7.64 1.06 -5.82
C PHE A 228 -6.65 0.20 -6.63
N VAL A 229 -7.10 -0.42 -7.72
CA VAL A 229 -6.31 -1.30 -8.58
C VAL A 229 -6.45 -0.90 -10.05
N GLY A 230 -5.34 -0.84 -10.80
CA GLY A 230 -5.36 -0.49 -12.22
C GLY A 230 -6.06 -1.54 -13.08
N GLU A 231 -5.67 -2.82 -12.94
CA GLU A 231 -6.22 -3.96 -13.68
C GLU A 231 -6.37 -5.17 -12.77
N VAL A 232 -7.47 -5.90 -12.94
CA VAL A 232 -7.73 -7.19 -12.28
C VAL A 232 -7.88 -8.27 -13.35
N ASP A 233 -7.10 -9.34 -13.22
CA ASP A 233 -7.08 -10.48 -14.11
C ASP A 233 -7.12 -11.78 -13.31
N ASP A 234 -7.30 -12.94 -13.98
CA ASP A 234 -7.07 -14.25 -13.40
C ASP A 234 -5.97 -14.99 -14.18
N ASP A 235 -5.34 -15.97 -13.54
CA ASP A 235 -4.32 -16.80 -14.17
C ASP A 235 -4.53 -18.27 -13.79
N PRO A 236 -5.52 -18.93 -14.41
CA PRO A 236 -5.87 -20.30 -14.10
C PRO A 236 -4.74 -21.28 -14.46
N ASP A 237 -3.85 -20.94 -15.39
CA ASP A 237 -2.76 -21.81 -15.83
C ASP A 237 -1.72 -22.01 -14.71
N TYR A 238 -1.57 -21.02 -13.83
CA TYR A 238 -0.72 -21.09 -12.63
C TYR A 238 -1.52 -21.36 -11.35
N GLY A 239 -2.81 -21.67 -11.46
CA GLY A 239 -3.66 -21.93 -10.30
C GLY A 239 -3.98 -20.72 -9.46
N VAL A 240 -3.75 -19.53 -9.97
CA VAL A 240 -4.03 -18.26 -9.30
C VAL A 240 -5.41 -17.77 -9.74
N GLY A 241 -6.32 -17.70 -8.77
CA GLY A 241 -7.70 -17.35 -9.02
C GLY A 241 -7.99 -15.85 -8.97
N ASN A 242 -9.26 -15.56 -8.75
CA ASN A 242 -9.75 -14.17 -8.73
C ASN A 242 -9.28 -13.39 -7.50
N SER A 243 -9.10 -12.10 -7.68
CA SER A 243 -8.78 -11.19 -6.59
C SER A 243 -10.00 -10.89 -5.70
N THR A 244 -9.78 -10.75 -4.39
CA THR A 244 -10.84 -10.49 -3.39
C THR A 244 -10.54 -9.26 -2.56
N PHE A 245 -11.58 -8.47 -2.29
CA PHE A 245 -11.47 -7.20 -1.59
C PHE A 245 -12.52 -7.12 -0.47
N THR A 246 -12.08 -7.01 0.77
CA THR A 246 -12.98 -6.96 1.93
C THR A 246 -12.62 -5.77 2.82
N ASN A 247 -13.63 -5.01 3.21
CA ASN A 247 -13.44 -3.80 4.01
C ASN A 247 -12.46 -2.82 3.36
N CYS A 248 -12.58 -2.57 2.05
CA CYS A 248 -11.68 -1.69 1.31
C CYS A 248 -12.42 -0.43 0.85
N TYR A 249 -11.68 0.67 0.66
CA TYR A 249 -12.30 1.85 0.11
C TYR A 249 -11.37 2.75 -0.70
N THR A 250 -12.00 3.53 -1.57
CA THR A 250 -11.39 4.65 -2.30
C THR A 250 -12.17 5.92 -1.98
N ALA A 251 -11.48 6.96 -1.54
CA ALA A 251 -12.11 8.25 -1.23
C ALA A 251 -11.27 9.44 -1.71
N ASN A 252 -11.94 10.47 -2.25
CA ASN A 252 -11.33 11.72 -2.69
C ASN A 252 -10.19 11.56 -3.71
N CYS A 253 -10.20 10.50 -4.50
CA CYS A 253 -9.18 10.26 -5.51
C CYS A 253 -9.54 10.93 -6.85
N SER A 254 -8.52 11.31 -7.62
CA SER A 254 -8.66 11.79 -8.98
C SER A 254 -7.99 10.82 -9.92
N ILE A 255 -8.76 10.14 -10.77
CA ILE A 255 -8.29 9.13 -11.68
C ILE A 255 -8.51 9.60 -13.11
N SER A 256 -7.43 9.65 -13.88
CA SER A 256 -7.48 10.07 -15.28
C SER A 256 -6.72 9.10 -16.18
N SER A 257 -7.32 8.78 -17.33
CA SER A 257 -6.65 8.08 -18.39
C SER A 257 -6.66 8.94 -19.65
N LYS A 258 -5.49 9.07 -20.29
CA LYS A 258 -5.34 9.80 -21.53
C LYS A 258 -4.54 8.98 -22.52
N THR A 259 -5.18 8.59 -23.63
CA THR A 259 -4.47 7.95 -24.73
C THR A 259 -4.53 8.80 -26.00
N ASP A 260 -3.39 8.99 -26.64
CA ASP A 260 -3.26 9.62 -27.95
C ASP A 260 -3.14 8.55 -29.06
N ASP A 261 -3.15 7.25 -28.72
CA ASP A 261 -3.17 6.15 -29.67
C ASP A 261 -4.58 5.95 -30.23
N VAL A 262 -4.68 5.89 -31.59
CA VAL A 262 -5.96 5.71 -32.32
C VAL A 262 -6.60 4.35 -32.03
N GLN A 263 -5.83 3.35 -31.60
CA GLN A 263 -6.27 2.01 -31.20
C GLN A 263 -6.23 1.80 -29.68
N GLY A 264 -5.82 2.81 -28.94
CA GLY A 264 -5.69 2.75 -27.49
C GLY A 264 -7.02 2.75 -26.75
N VAL A 265 -7.00 2.21 -25.54
CA VAL A 265 -8.12 2.23 -24.60
C VAL A 265 -7.89 3.26 -23.52
N SER A 266 -8.98 3.77 -22.93
CA SER A 266 -8.94 4.71 -21.81
C SER A 266 -10.07 4.34 -20.86
N LEU A 267 -9.72 3.56 -19.81
CA LEU A 267 -10.67 2.93 -18.89
C LEU A 267 -10.35 3.37 -17.48
N VAL A 268 -11.35 3.89 -16.78
CA VAL A 268 -11.16 4.46 -15.45
C VAL A 268 -12.27 3.98 -14.52
N GLY A 269 -11.89 3.39 -13.40
CA GLY A 269 -12.83 2.98 -12.37
C GLY A 269 -12.54 3.59 -11.02
N GLY A 270 -13.57 3.84 -10.26
CA GLY A 270 -13.43 4.32 -8.89
C GLY A 270 -12.72 3.30 -8.00
N PHE A 271 -12.78 2.01 -8.36
CA PHE A 271 -12.08 0.93 -7.69
C PHE A 271 -11.08 0.25 -8.64
N ALA A 272 -11.51 -0.44 -9.67
CA ALA A 272 -10.67 -1.09 -10.69
C ALA A 272 -10.79 -0.37 -12.04
N GLY A 273 -9.67 -0.15 -12.74
CA GLY A 273 -9.67 0.45 -14.07
C GLY A 273 -10.25 -0.51 -15.11
N GLU A 274 -9.81 -1.75 -15.09
CA GLU A 274 -10.20 -2.77 -16.05
C GLU A 274 -10.25 -4.15 -15.39
N MET A 275 -11.03 -5.04 -15.99
CA MET A 275 -11.14 -6.45 -15.62
C MET A 275 -11.16 -7.32 -16.87
N THR A 276 -10.33 -8.36 -16.90
CA THR A 276 -10.25 -9.32 -18.01
C THR A 276 -10.55 -10.73 -17.49
N ASP A 277 -11.57 -11.38 -18.08
CA ASP A 277 -12.05 -12.75 -17.79
C ASP A 277 -12.10 -13.15 -16.30
N SER A 278 -12.20 -12.16 -15.40
CA SER A 278 -12.04 -12.29 -13.98
C SER A 278 -13.32 -11.97 -13.21
N ARG A 279 -13.36 -12.36 -11.93
CA ARG A 279 -14.41 -11.95 -10.99
C ARG A 279 -13.85 -10.97 -9.97
N LEU A 280 -14.38 -9.77 -9.93
CA LEU A 280 -14.15 -8.83 -8.85
C LEU A 280 -15.06 -9.19 -7.67
N THR A 281 -14.50 -9.86 -6.67
CA THR A 281 -15.23 -10.13 -5.42
C THR A 281 -14.95 -9.02 -4.43
N ILE A 282 -15.99 -8.21 -4.18
CA ILE A 282 -15.87 -7.02 -3.32
C ILE A 282 -16.92 -7.07 -2.21
N GLN A 283 -16.49 -6.92 -0.97
CA GLN A 283 -17.38 -7.01 0.18
C GLN A 283 -17.14 -5.87 1.16
N ASN A 284 -18.25 -5.32 1.70
CA ASN A 284 -18.20 -4.34 2.78
C ASN A 284 -17.27 -3.16 2.47
N SER A 285 -17.41 -2.60 1.27
CA SER A 285 -16.46 -1.66 0.68
C SER A 285 -17.18 -0.48 0.03
N TYR A 286 -16.45 0.62 -0.23
CA TYR A 286 -17.10 1.76 -0.87
C TYR A 286 -16.16 2.60 -1.75
N VAL A 287 -16.75 3.40 -2.63
CA VAL A 287 -16.12 4.45 -3.43
C VAL A 287 -16.82 5.79 -3.15
N TYR A 288 -16.09 6.82 -2.76
CA TYR A 288 -16.66 8.11 -2.41
C TYR A 288 -15.86 9.30 -2.94
N GLN A 289 -16.56 10.32 -3.47
CA GLN A 289 -15.97 11.57 -3.99
C GLN A 289 -14.79 11.37 -4.92
N THR A 290 -14.87 10.37 -5.81
CA THR A 290 -13.78 10.03 -6.72
C THR A 290 -14.08 10.60 -8.11
N THR A 291 -13.18 11.45 -8.61
CA THR A 291 -13.31 12.06 -9.93
C THR A 291 -12.71 11.12 -10.99
N LEU A 292 -13.50 10.79 -12.00
CA LEU A 292 -13.14 9.90 -13.09
C LEU A 292 -13.13 10.65 -14.41
N SER A 293 -12.01 10.60 -15.16
CA SER A 293 -11.93 11.23 -16.47
C SER A 293 -11.18 10.39 -17.49
N THR A 294 -11.69 10.38 -18.73
CA THR A 294 -11.05 9.77 -19.87
C THR A 294 -10.86 10.81 -20.97
N GLU A 295 -9.63 10.98 -21.44
CA GLU A 295 -9.25 11.97 -22.44
C GLU A 295 -8.58 11.30 -23.65
N GLY A 296 -8.37 12.10 -24.72
CA GLY A 296 -7.59 11.69 -25.89
C GLY A 296 -8.46 11.39 -27.13
N THR A 297 -7.78 11.10 -28.22
CA THR A 297 -8.35 10.99 -29.57
C THR A 297 -8.68 9.57 -29.99
N ALA A 298 -8.71 8.62 -29.05
CA ALA A 298 -9.00 7.23 -29.34
C ALA A 298 -10.32 7.09 -30.17
N VAL A 299 -10.19 6.81 -31.43
CA VAL A 299 -11.29 6.50 -32.38
C VAL A 299 -10.83 5.33 -33.22
N PRO A 300 -11.43 4.19 -33.13
CA PRO A 300 -12.62 3.75 -32.42
C PRO A 300 -12.29 3.09 -31.05
N GLY A 301 -11.32 3.57 -30.29
CA GLY A 301 -10.94 3.04 -28.98
C GLY A 301 -12.08 3.05 -27.97
N ILE A 302 -11.98 2.19 -26.97
CA ILE A 302 -12.94 2.15 -25.87
C ILE A 302 -12.56 3.22 -24.85
N LYS A 303 -13.53 4.05 -24.50
CA LYS A 303 -13.46 5.00 -23.39
C LYS A 303 -14.60 4.69 -22.44
N ALA A 304 -14.28 4.41 -21.18
CA ALA A 304 -15.32 4.14 -20.20
C ALA A 304 -14.89 4.59 -18.79
N THR A 305 -15.89 4.98 -18.01
CA THR A 305 -15.77 5.25 -16.59
C THR A 305 -16.79 4.39 -15.85
N GLY A 306 -16.42 3.89 -14.67
CA GLY A 306 -17.36 3.11 -13.86
C GLY A 306 -17.07 3.23 -12.36
N VAL A 307 -18.06 2.93 -11.54
CA VAL A 307 -17.94 3.03 -10.08
C VAL A 307 -16.92 2.03 -9.54
N PHE A 308 -17.17 0.74 -9.74
CA PHE A 308 -16.24 -0.30 -9.29
C PHE A 308 -15.29 -0.76 -10.38
N ALA A 309 -15.69 -0.71 -11.64
CA ALA A 309 -14.80 -1.06 -12.75
C ALA A 309 -15.05 -0.13 -13.94
N GLY A 310 -13.97 0.38 -14.55
CA GLY A 310 -14.08 1.18 -15.77
C GLY A 310 -14.63 0.36 -16.93
N HIS A 311 -14.18 -0.88 -17.07
CA HIS A 311 -14.68 -1.81 -18.11
C HIS A 311 -14.55 -3.29 -17.67
N LEU A 312 -15.39 -4.12 -18.26
CA LEU A 312 -15.45 -5.57 -18.04
C LEU A 312 -15.27 -6.28 -19.39
N TRP A 313 -14.15 -6.98 -19.57
CA TRP A 313 -13.89 -7.79 -20.76
C TRP A 313 -14.28 -9.25 -20.56
N GLY A 314 -14.61 -9.92 -21.66
CA GLY A 314 -14.87 -11.35 -21.66
C GLY A 314 -16.04 -11.74 -20.76
N ASN A 315 -15.80 -12.67 -19.83
CA ASN A 315 -16.78 -13.15 -18.88
C ASN A 315 -16.66 -12.45 -17.51
N SER A 316 -16.04 -11.28 -17.44
CA SER A 316 -15.83 -10.55 -16.18
C SER A 316 -17.13 -10.19 -15.48
N THR A 317 -17.13 -10.32 -14.16
CA THR A 317 -18.30 -10.03 -13.31
C THR A 317 -17.92 -9.31 -12.04
N ILE A 318 -18.81 -8.47 -11.53
CA ILE A 318 -18.71 -7.86 -10.21
C ILE A 318 -19.62 -8.65 -9.25
N ASP A 319 -19.01 -9.33 -8.26
CA ASP A 319 -19.72 -10.00 -7.15
C ASP A 319 -19.54 -9.16 -5.89
N ASP A 320 -20.41 -8.17 -5.72
CA ASP A 320 -20.37 -7.22 -4.63
C ASP A 320 -21.43 -7.51 -3.58
N ARG A 321 -21.05 -7.30 -2.30
CA ARG A 321 -21.94 -7.46 -1.15
C ARG A 321 -21.70 -6.36 -0.14
N ASN A 322 -22.78 -5.73 0.30
CA ASN A 322 -22.75 -4.64 1.26
C ASN A 322 -21.77 -3.52 0.83
N CYS A 323 -21.91 -3.09 -0.43
CA CYS A 323 -21.04 -2.08 -1.03
C CYS A 323 -21.83 -0.80 -1.33
N TYR A 324 -21.16 0.34 -1.23
CA TYR A 324 -21.76 1.66 -1.38
C TYR A 324 -20.90 2.57 -2.26
N TYR A 325 -21.54 3.58 -2.86
CA TYR A 325 -20.83 4.62 -3.57
C TYR A 325 -21.56 5.96 -3.47
N GLY A 326 -20.82 7.05 -3.68
CA GLY A 326 -21.40 8.39 -3.71
C GLY A 326 -20.45 9.41 -4.34
N ALA A 327 -21.05 10.39 -5.03
CA ALA A 327 -20.33 11.51 -5.66
C ALA A 327 -19.19 11.07 -6.63
N CYS A 328 -19.43 10.01 -7.43
CA CYS A 328 -18.45 9.49 -8.40
C CYS A 328 -18.65 10.01 -9.84
N GLY A 329 -19.77 10.73 -10.09
CA GLY A 329 -20.10 11.27 -11.41
C GLY A 329 -20.54 10.22 -12.44
N THR A 330 -20.65 8.95 -12.06
CA THR A 330 -21.14 7.83 -12.88
C THR A 330 -21.86 6.81 -12.01
N THR A 331 -22.76 6.04 -12.61
CA THR A 331 -23.41 4.87 -12.00
C THR A 331 -23.10 3.58 -12.74
N GLU A 332 -22.30 3.67 -13.81
CA GLU A 332 -21.93 2.52 -14.62
C GLU A 332 -21.04 1.55 -13.82
N ASN A 333 -21.18 0.26 -14.10
CA ASN A 333 -20.42 -0.82 -13.49
C ASN A 333 -20.37 -0.75 -11.94
N ALA A 334 -21.47 -0.34 -11.32
CA ALA A 334 -21.63 -0.29 -9.86
C ALA A 334 -21.97 -1.66 -9.24
N GLY A 335 -22.23 -2.69 -10.05
CA GLY A 335 -22.70 -3.99 -9.59
C GLY A 335 -24.05 -3.89 -8.92
N LYS A 336 -24.18 -4.41 -7.69
CA LYS A 336 -25.38 -4.29 -6.83
C LYS A 336 -25.20 -3.24 -5.73
N ALA A 337 -24.09 -2.50 -5.73
CA ALA A 337 -23.84 -1.49 -4.73
C ALA A 337 -24.89 -0.39 -4.73
N SER A 338 -25.17 0.15 -3.57
CA SER A 338 -26.18 1.19 -3.40
C SER A 338 -25.54 2.57 -3.43
N GLU A 339 -26.10 3.45 -4.27
CA GLU A 339 -25.77 4.87 -4.23
C GLU A 339 -26.24 5.50 -2.91
N LYS A 340 -25.38 6.34 -2.33
CA LYS A 340 -25.65 7.10 -1.11
C LYS A 340 -25.34 8.57 -1.34
N THR A 341 -26.09 9.42 -0.65
CA THR A 341 -25.87 10.86 -0.71
C THR A 341 -24.60 11.28 0.05
N GLU A 342 -24.08 12.46 -0.22
CA GLU A 342 -23.00 13.02 0.58
C GLU A 342 -23.39 13.14 2.07
N GLU A 343 -24.65 13.44 2.38
CA GLU A 343 -25.13 13.51 3.75
C GLU A 343 -25.06 12.13 4.44
N ASP A 344 -25.43 11.04 3.74
CA ASP A 344 -25.32 9.68 4.28
C ASP A 344 -23.88 9.30 4.62
N PHE A 345 -22.91 9.77 3.83
CA PHE A 345 -21.50 9.58 4.11
C PHE A 345 -21.01 10.41 5.30
N LYS A 346 -21.52 11.65 5.45
CA LYS A 346 -21.08 12.58 6.50
C LYS A 346 -21.73 12.33 7.87
N ASN A 347 -22.97 11.86 7.89
CA ASN A 347 -23.73 11.71 9.13
C ASN A 347 -23.60 10.34 9.82
N GLY A 348 -22.79 9.44 9.27
CA GLY A 348 -22.53 8.11 9.83
C GLY A 348 -23.45 6.99 9.30
N THR A 349 -24.44 7.29 8.48
CA THR A 349 -25.35 6.28 7.91
C THR A 349 -24.56 5.18 7.17
N VAL A 350 -23.58 5.57 6.33
CA VAL A 350 -22.77 4.59 5.59
C VAL A 350 -21.86 3.81 6.54
N ALA A 351 -21.30 4.45 7.57
CA ALA A 351 -20.48 3.75 8.58
C ALA A 351 -21.30 2.67 9.32
N GLU A 352 -22.53 2.98 9.72
CA GLU A 352 -23.42 2.01 10.36
C GLU A 352 -23.76 0.83 9.44
N LEU A 353 -24.02 1.09 8.16
CA LEU A 353 -24.30 0.06 7.15
C LEU A 353 -23.10 -0.85 6.89
N LEU A 354 -21.87 -0.30 6.90
CA LEU A 354 -20.63 -1.06 6.77
C LEU A 354 -20.30 -1.86 8.05
N GLY A 355 -20.86 -1.49 9.21
CA GLY A 355 -20.72 -2.20 10.47
C GLY A 355 -19.39 -1.97 11.18
N GLU A 356 -19.01 -2.89 12.08
CA GLU A 356 -17.94 -2.72 13.06
C GLU A 356 -16.54 -2.46 12.47
N ALA A 357 -16.31 -2.81 11.20
CA ALA A 357 -15.03 -2.56 10.54
C ALA A 357 -14.78 -1.07 10.30
N PHE A 358 -15.84 -0.25 10.29
CA PHE A 358 -15.79 1.18 10.00
C PHE A 358 -16.36 2.01 11.13
N ALA A 359 -15.90 3.25 11.22
CA ALA A 359 -16.44 4.28 12.08
C ALA A 359 -16.52 5.60 11.33
N GLN A 360 -17.49 6.44 11.67
CA GLN A 360 -17.54 7.80 11.10
C GLN A 360 -16.37 8.63 11.59
N ALA A 361 -15.59 9.20 10.64
CA ALA A 361 -14.48 10.07 10.93
C ALA A 361 -14.34 11.17 9.86
N GLY A 362 -14.72 12.38 10.20
CA GLY A 362 -14.80 13.49 9.23
C GLY A 362 -15.95 13.29 8.25
N ASP A 363 -15.68 13.47 6.95
CA ASP A 363 -16.71 13.50 5.90
C ASP A 363 -17.11 12.11 5.37
N TYR A 364 -16.45 11.03 5.80
CA TYR A 364 -16.75 9.65 5.34
C TYR A 364 -16.23 8.60 6.34
N PRO A 365 -16.74 7.34 6.26
CA PRO A 365 -16.28 6.27 7.13
C PRO A 365 -14.80 5.97 6.96
N LYS A 366 -14.10 5.73 8.07
CA LYS A 366 -12.73 5.22 8.11
C LYS A 366 -12.68 3.92 8.89
N PHE A 367 -11.57 3.20 8.83
CA PHE A 367 -11.43 1.97 9.60
C PHE A 367 -11.56 2.25 11.09
N ASN A 368 -12.39 1.45 11.74
CA ASN A 368 -12.49 1.51 13.18
C ASN A 368 -11.19 0.96 13.81
N GLY A 369 -10.58 1.78 14.63
CA GLY A 369 -9.29 1.52 15.26
C GLY A 369 -9.13 2.39 16.50
N PRO A 370 -7.94 2.54 17.04
CA PRO A 370 -7.67 3.48 18.12
C PRO A 370 -7.92 4.92 17.66
N ALA A 371 -8.42 5.75 18.57
CA ALA A 371 -8.55 7.18 18.32
C ALA A 371 -7.17 7.84 18.23
N ASP A 372 -7.08 8.92 17.44
CA ASP A 372 -5.89 9.76 17.36
C ASP A 372 -5.80 10.70 18.58
N TYR A 373 -4.74 10.54 19.37
CA TYR A 373 -4.45 11.36 20.53
C TYR A 373 -3.40 12.45 20.28
N SER A 374 -2.95 12.66 19.04
CA SER A 374 -1.89 13.63 18.71
C SER A 374 -2.19 15.04 19.23
N SER A 375 -3.42 15.52 19.09
CA SER A 375 -3.86 16.82 19.60
C SER A 375 -3.83 16.88 21.15
N VAL A 376 -4.21 15.79 21.81
CA VAL A 376 -4.14 15.70 23.29
C VAL A 376 -2.68 15.75 23.75
N ASP A 377 -1.81 14.99 23.09
CA ASP A 377 -0.39 14.92 23.43
C ASP A 377 0.32 16.26 23.18
N ALA A 378 -0.03 16.95 22.09
CA ALA A 378 0.45 18.29 21.80
C ALA A 378 -0.01 19.32 22.85
N ALA A 379 -1.28 19.26 23.26
CA ALA A 379 -1.81 20.15 24.31
C ALA A 379 -1.14 19.88 25.68
N ILE A 380 -0.93 18.62 26.04
CA ILE A 380 -0.19 18.24 27.25
C ILE A 380 1.25 18.74 27.19
N ALA A 381 1.95 18.55 26.06
CA ALA A 381 3.32 19.02 25.87
C ALA A 381 3.41 20.55 26.02
N LYS A 382 2.45 21.28 25.43
CA LYS A 382 2.35 22.73 25.57
C LYS A 382 2.13 23.16 27.03
N ALA A 383 1.23 22.48 27.76
CA ALA A 383 1.00 22.75 29.18
C ALA A 383 2.27 22.50 30.03
N ASN A 384 2.96 21.39 29.76
CA ASN A 384 4.19 21.02 30.50
C ASN A 384 5.38 21.94 30.23
N ALA A 385 5.37 22.66 29.11
CA ALA A 385 6.39 23.67 28.79
C ALA A 385 6.20 25.01 29.54
N LEU A 386 5.03 25.22 30.17
CA LEU A 386 4.76 26.43 30.95
C LEU A 386 5.38 26.38 32.36
N ASN A 387 5.93 27.50 32.79
CA ASN A 387 6.41 27.64 34.14
C ASN A 387 5.23 27.95 35.09
N LYS A 388 4.79 26.94 35.84
CA LYS A 388 3.61 27.03 36.76
C LYS A 388 3.70 28.16 37.76
N ASP A 389 4.90 28.50 38.19
CA ASP A 389 5.14 29.52 39.23
C ASP A 389 4.82 30.95 38.72
N GLU A 390 4.67 31.14 37.44
CA GLU A 390 4.32 32.43 36.83
C GLU A 390 2.82 32.73 36.85
N TYR A 391 1.98 31.74 37.15
CA TYR A 391 0.53 31.88 37.09
C TYR A 391 -0.13 31.91 38.46
N LYS A 392 -1.27 32.64 38.59
CA LYS A 392 -2.06 32.75 39.82
C LYS A 392 -2.63 31.40 40.26
N ASP A 393 -3.12 30.63 39.33
CA ASP A 393 -3.70 29.29 39.54
C ASP A 393 -3.47 28.42 38.29
N PHE A 394 -2.88 27.24 38.46
CA PHE A 394 -2.63 26.28 37.39
C PHE A 394 -3.50 25.02 37.52
N SER A 395 -4.36 24.95 38.57
CA SER A 395 -5.14 23.76 38.92
C SER A 395 -6.12 23.30 37.82
N ALA A 396 -6.68 24.24 37.07
CA ALA A 396 -7.59 23.92 35.94
C ALA A 396 -6.87 23.14 34.82
N VAL A 397 -5.63 23.52 34.50
CA VAL A 397 -4.79 22.82 33.53
C VAL A 397 -4.45 21.41 33.99
N GLU A 398 -4.03 21.27 35.24
CA GLU A 398 -3.72 19.96 35.84
C GLU A 398 -4.97 19.05 35.86
N THR A 399 -6.13 19.60 36.20
CA THR A 399 -7.40 18.89 36.19
C THR A 399 -7.74 18.40 34.78
N ALA A 400 -7.60 19.25 33.77
CA ALA A 400 -7.88 18.88 32.39
C ALA A 400 -6.93 17.75 31.92
N ILE A 401 -5.64 17.85 32.21
CA ILE A 401 -4.66 16.79 31.88
C ILE A 401 -5.01 15.48 32.57
N ASN A 402 -5.30 15.52 33.89
CA ASN A 402 -5.64 14.32 34.65
C ASN A 402 -6.97 13.69 34.26
N SER A 403 -7.83 14.42 33.56
CA SER A 403 -9.11 13.94 33.06
C SER A 403 -8.99 13.19 31.71
N VAL A 404 -7.80 13.12 31.11
CA VAL A 404 -7.58 12.43 29.86
C VAL A 404 -7.77 10.92 30.03
N VAL A 405 -8.70 10.35 29.27
CA VAL A 405 -8.97 8.91 29.22
C VAL A 405 -8.41 8.35 27.91
N ARG A 406 -7.43 7.47 28.02
CA ARG A 406 -6.78 6.78 26.89
C ARG A 406 -7.57 5.51 26.48
N GLY A 407 -7.23 4.95 25.31
CA GLY A 407 -7.80 3.68 24.85
C GLY A 407 -9.18 3.79 24.20
N LYS A 408 -9.58 4.98 23.75
CA LYS A 408 -10.81 5.16 22.98
C LYS A 408 -10.63 4.70 21.54
N SER A 409 -11.74 4.30 20.91
CA SER A 409 -11.80 3.95 19.49
C SER A 409 -11.98 5.19 18.61
N LEU A 410 -11.74 5.06 17.32
CA LEU A 410 -11.99 6.12 16.33
C LEU A 410 -13.45 6.59 16.34
N ALA A 411 -14.40 5.70 16.58
CA ALA A 411 -15.80 6.05 16.77
C ALA A 411 -16.04 7.05 17.94
N GLU A 412 -15.08 7.15 18.85
CA GLU A 412 -15.10 8.08 19.97
C GLU A 412 -14.14 9.29 19.80
N GLN A 413 -13.63 9.53 18.56
CA GLN A 413 -12.67 10.61 18.28
C GLN A 413 -13.14 11.97 18.79
N ALA A 414 -14.39 12.31 18.61
CA ALA A 414 -14.96 13.57 19.10
C ALA A 414 -14.80 13.76 20.61
N LYS A 415 -14.78 12.66 21.40
CA LYS A 415 -14.52 12.73 22.84
C LYS A 415 -13.03 13.04 23.12
N VAL A 416 -12.14 12.48 22.28
CA VAL A 416 -10.69 12.75 22.38
C VAL A 416 -10.39 14.20 22.02
N ASP A 417 -10.99 14.71 20.95
CA ASP A 417 -10.86 16.12 20.54
C ASP A 417 -11.38 17.08 21.63
N THR A 418 -12.44 16.70 22.30
CA THR A 418 -12.97 17.45 23.45
C THR A 418 -11.98 17.51 24.62
N MET A 419 -11.25 16.42 24.87
CA MET A 419 -10.18 16.41 25.91
C MET A 419 -9.02 17.32 25.53
N ALA A 420 -8.57 17.31 24.28
CA ALA A 420 -7.54 18.22 23.77
C ALA A 420 -7.97 19.68 23.96
N LYS A 421 -9.19 19.99 23.51
CA LYS A 421 -9.75 21.34 23.64
C LYS A 421 -9.88 21.79 25.10
N ALA A 422 -10.24 20.92 26.01
CA ALA A 422 -10.35 21.26 27.44
C ALA A 422 -8.98 21.67 28.04
N ILE A 423 -7.90 21.02 27.62
CA ILE A 423 -6.53 21.39 28.03
C ILE A 423 -6.17 22.76 27.43
N GLU A 424 -6.43 22.97 26.15
CA GLU A 424 -6.15 24.23 25.45
C GLU A 424 -6.92 25.41 26.05
N ASP A 425 -8.22 25.22 26.32
CA ASP A 425 -9.08 26.23 26.95
C ASP A 425 -8.57 26.57 28.38
N ALA A 426 -8.13 25.56 29.15
CA ALA A 426 -7.55 25.77 30.47
C ALA A 426 -6.24 26.55 30.42
N ILE A 427 -5.37 26.27 29.43
CA ILE A 427 -4.13 27.03 29.17
C ILE A 427 -4.46 28.48 28.81
N ALA A 428 -5.42 28.69 27.91
CA ALA A 428 -5.84 30.02 27.46
C ALA A 428 -6.44 30.89 28.59
N ALA A 429 -7.02 30.25 29.62
CA ALA A 429 -7.60 30.94 30.78
C ALA A 429 -6.58 31.33 31.89
N LEU A 430 -5.32 30.92 31.74
CA LEU A 430 -4.27 31.20 32.72
C LEU A 430 -4.03 32.72 32.88
N GLN A 431 -3.88 33.17 34.11
CA GLN A 431 -3.56 34.55 34.43
C GLN A 431 -2.18 34.60 35.12
N TYR A 432 -1.30 35.47 34.62
CA TYR A 432 -0.02 35.73 35.24
C TYR A 432 -0.19 36.30 36.66
N LYS A 433 0.74 35.99 37.55
CA LYS A 433 0.88 36.71 38.80
C LYS A 433 1.22 38.17 38.52
N ASP A 434 0.72 39.08 39.35
CA ASP A 434 1.09 40.47 39.22
C ASP A 434 2.59 40.58 39.45
N ALA A 435 3.29 41.39 38.67
CA ALA A 435 4.69 41.72 38.93
C ALA A 435 4.74 42.54 40.23
N ASP A 436 5.51 42.06 41.23
CA ASP A 436 5.78 42.80 42.48
C ASP A 436 6.57 44.07 42.18
#